data_6e0549becdcf600cfdeb8179800a2d3a
#
_entry.id   6e0549becdcf600cfdeb8179800a2d3a
#
_cell.length_a   1.000
_cell.length_b   1.000
_cell.length_c   1.000
_cell.angle_alpha   90.00
_cell.angle_beta   90.00
_cell.angle_gamma   90.00
#
_symmetry.space_group_name_H-M   'P 1'
#
loop_
_entity.id
_entity.type
_entity.pdbx_description
1 polymer ?
#
loop_
_entity_poly.entity_id
_entity_poly.type
_entity_poly.pdbx_seq_one_letter_code
_entity_poly.pdbx_strand_id
1 'polypeptide(L)'
;VFAQILWLVSWGGRFANMAARNVLYPVPDLAETYDPVGTEARWQQAWEDQGAFHPDPTAPGESFSVVIPPPNVTGSLHMGHAFNNTLQDILVRWHRMQGFDTLWQPGQDHAGIATQMVVERELAKDGKRRTDFTREDFTAKVWEQKQKSGGTIIDQLRRLGASCDWSRNAFTMSGAPGAPEGEE
;
A
#
# COMPACT_ATOMS: atom_id res chain seq x y z
N VAL A 1 -4.86 18.78 6.49
CA VAL A 1 -6.26 19.12 6.85
C VAL A 1 -7.18 17.92 6.66
N PHE A 2 -7.08 17.15 5.56
CA PHE A 2 -7.93 15.96 5.34
C PHE A 2 -7.62 14.79 6.28
N ALA A 3 -6.35 14.54 6.62
CA ALA A 3 -5.96 13.45 7.51
C ALA A 3 -6.44 13.65 8.97
N GLN A 4 -6.54 14.88 9.46
CA GLN A 4 -7.00 15.18 10.81
C GLN A 4 -8.52 14.99 10.98
N ILE A 5 -9.31 15.24 9.94
CA ILE A 5 -10.77 15.08 9.99
C ILE A 5 -11.15 13.59 9.99
N LEU A 6 -10.40 12.75 9.31
CA LEU A 6 -10.67 11.31 9.22
C LEU A 6 -10.35 10.53 10.51
N TRP A 7 -9.43 11.00 11.35
CA TRP A 7 -9.14 10.36 12.63
C TRP A 7 -10.29 10.47 13.63
N LEU A 8 -11.07 11.56 13.59
CA LEU A 8 -12.20 11.79 14.49
C LEU A 8 -13.41 10.88 14.22
N VAL A 9 -13.51 10.26 13.07
CA VAL A 9 -14.71 9.51 12.64
C VAL A 9 -14.56 7.99 12.82
N SER A 10 -13.34 7.45 12.97
CA SER A 10 -13.16 6.00 13.16
C SER A 10 -13.53 5.47 14.57
N TRP A 11 -13.95 6.33 15.47
CA TRP A 11 -14.33 5.99 16.85
C TRP A 11 -15.85 6.09 17.11
N GLY A 12 -16.64 5.49 16.26
CA GLY A 12 -18.11 5.58 16.19
C GLY A 12 -18.92 5.12 17.41
N GLY A 13 -18.32 4.85 18.57
CA GLY A 13 -19.07 4.38 19.73
C GLY A 13 -19.05 5.28 20.98
N ARG A 14 -18.22 6.30 21.05
CA ARG A 14 -18.04 7.10 22.30
C ARG A 14 -18.34 8.60 22.18
N PHE A 15 -18.80 9.10 21.05
CA PHE A 15 -19.04 10.53 20.86
C PHE A 15 -20.35 11.05 21.48
N ALA A 16 -21.32 10.20 21.77
CA ALA A 16 -22.57 10.63 22.39
C ALA A 16 -22.39 11.21 23.81
N ASN A 17 -21.24 10.96 24.45
CA ASN A 17 -20.96 11.44 25.81
C ASN A 17 -19.91 12.56 25.89
N MET A 18 -19.29 12.96 24.80
CA MET A 18 -18.26 14.02 24.77
C MET A 18 -18.83 15.43 24.63
N ALA A 19 -20.05 15.58 24.14
CA ALA A 19 -20.68 16.91 23.98
C ALA A 19 -21.03 17.60 25.31
N ALA A 20 -20.96 16.89 26.45
CA ALA A 20 -21.34 17.40 27.76
C ALA A 20 -20.16 17.79 28.67
N ARG A 21 -18.92 17.62 28.22
CA ARG A 21 -17.75 18.05 29.00
C ARG A 21 -17.04 19.18 28.27
N ASN A 22 -17.21 20.41 28.78
CA ASN A 22 -16.34 21.57 28.47
C ASN A 22 -14.92 21.30 28.98
N VAL A 23 -14.26 20.25 28.47
CA VAL A 23 -12.83 20.07 28.67
C VAL A 23 -12.16 20.90 27.62
N LEU A 24 -11.76 22.11 27.97
CA LEU A 24 -10.81 22.91 27.19
C LEU A 24 -9.50 22.12 27.18
N TYR A 25 -9.33 21.27 26.17
CA TYR A 25 -8.01 20.75 25.88
C TYR A 25 -7.13 21.92 25.47
N PRO A 26 -5.98 22.12 26.09
CA PRO A 26 -5.05 23.13 25.61
C PRO A 26 -4.77 22.78 24.13
N VAL A 27 -5.14 23.71 23.25
CA VAL A 27 -4.77 23.60 21.85
C VAL A 27 -3.25 23.64 21.82
N PRO A 28 -2.55 22.56 21.43
CA PRO A 28 -1.10 22.61 21.37
C PRO A 28 -0.69 23.72 20.40
N ASP A 29 0.37 24.46 20.74
CA ASP A 29 0.97 25.43 19.82
C ASP A 29 1.25 24.72 18.49
N LEU A 30 0.46 25.06 17.48
CA LEU A 30 0.66 24.54 16.14
C LEU A 30 1.84 25.29 15.51
N ALA A 31 2.73 24.55 14.88
CA ALA A 31 3.80 25.16 14.09
C ALA A 31 3.19 26.07 13.00
N GLU A 32 3.84 27.20 12.74
CA GLU A 32 3.39 28.17 11.72
C GLU A 32 3.31 27.53 10.32
N THR A 33 4.16 26.52 10.07
CA THR A 33 4.20 25.79 8.80
C THR A 33 3.93 24.32 9.02
N TYR A 34 3.17 23.73 8.09
CA TYR A 34 2.93 22.30 8.06
C TYR A 34 4.17 21.56 7.55
N ASP A 35 4.69 20.63 8.36
CA ASP A 35 5.74 19.68 7.94
C ASP A 35 5.08 18.39 7.41
N PRO A 36 4.98 18.20 6.09
CA PRO A 36 4.38 17.00 5.53
C PRO A 36 5.22 15.76 5.77
N VAL A 37 6.56 15.87 5.70
CA VAL A 37 7.46 14.71 5.75
C VAL A 37 7.41 14.01 7.10
N GLY A 38 7.60 14.76 8.18
CA GLY A 38 7.52 14.21 9.54
C GLY A 38 6.11 13.77 9.92
N THR A 39 5.10 14.52 9.50
CA THR A 39 3.70 14.20 9.81
C THR A 39 3.23 12.95 9.07
N GLU A 40 3.52 12.82 7.78
CA GLU A 40 3.12 11.68 6.98
C GLU A 40 3.75 10.37 7.50
N ALA A 41 5.06 10.36 7.73
CA ALA A 41 5.78 9.20 8.24
C ALA A 41 5.25 8.75 9.61
N ARG A 42 5.00 9.72 10.52
CA ARG A 42 4.45 9.42 11.86
C ARG A 42 3.06 8.80 11.80
N TRP A 43 2.16 9.32 10.96
CA TRP A 43 0.81 8.79 10.86
C TRP A 43 0.78 7.44 10.17
N GLN A 44 1.60 7.23 9.17
CA GLN A 44 1.73 5.93 8.52
C GLN A 44 2.16 4.85 9.52
N GLN A 45 3.20 5.13 10.30
CA GLN A 45 3.65 4.21 11.35
C GLN A 45 2.56 3.96 12.40
N ALA A 46 1.86 5.00 12.83
CA ALA A 46 0.79 4.86 13.82
C ALA A 46 -0.38 4.00 13.31
N TRP A 47 -0.73 4.06 12.03
CA TRP A 47 -1.77 3.21 11.44
C TRP A 47 -1.32 1.75 11.35
N GLU A 48 -0.07 1.49 11.02
CA GLU A 48 0.50 0.15 10.98
C GLU A 48 0.56 -0.47 12.40
N ASP A 49 1.10 0.26 13.37
CA ASP A 49 1.21 -0.20 14.77
C ASP A 49 -0.16 -0.52 15.41
N GLN A 50 -1.20 0.20 15.01
CA GLN A 50 -2.56 0.00 15.50
C GLN A 50 -3.36 -1.04 14.70
N GLY A 51 -2.82 -1.56 13.62
CA GLY A 51 -3.55 -2.43 12.70
C GLY A 51 -4.80 -1.77 12.12
N ALA A 52 -4.77 -0.43 11.90
CA ALA A 52 -5.94 0.38 11.58
C ALA A 52 -6.66 -0.05 10.29
N PHE A 53 -6.00 -0.80 9.43
CA PHE A 53 -6.53 -1.25 8.14
C PHE A 53 -6.73 -2.76 8.05
N HIS A 54 -6.51 -3.48 9.16
CA HIS A 54 -6.76 -4.91 9.22
C HIS A 54 -8.25 -5.18 9.44
N PRO A 55 -8.90 -6.02 8.61
CA PRO A 55 -10.26 -6.45 8.86
C PRO A 55 -10.31 -7.39 10.07
N ASP A 56 -11.44 -7.39 10.76
CA ASP A 56 -11.74 -8.36 11.81
C ASP A 56 -12.89 -9.26 11.34
N PRO A 57 -12.61 -10.44 10.79
CA PRO A 57 -13.63 -11.33 10.25
C PRO A 57 -14.59 -11.87 11.34
N THR A 58 -14.31 -11.59 12.61
CA THR A 58 -15.19 -11.96 13.74
C THR A 58 -16.08 -10.80 14.17
N ALA A 59 -15.86 -9.60 13.64
CA ALA A 59 -16.68 -8.44 13.95
C ALA A 59 -18.11 -8.62 13.43
N PRO A 60 -19.13 -8.23 14.21
CA PRO A 60 -20.49 -8.25 13.74
C PRO A 60 -20.68 -7.12 12.71
N GLY A 61 -21.28 -7.41 11.57
CA GLY A 61 -21.57 -6.42 10.54
C GLY A 61 -21.44 -6.95 9.11
N GLU A 62 -21.66 -6.05 8.17
CA GLU A 62 -21.48 -6.35 6.76
C GLU A 62 -20.00 -6.21 6.36
N SER A 63 -19.56 -7.08 5.48
CA SER A 63 -18.19 -7.02 4.94
C SER A 63 -18.17 -6.26 3.63
N PHE A 64 -17.10 -5.50 3.42
CA PHE A 64 -16.81 -4.83 2.15
C PHE A 64 -15.34 -5.07 1.77
N SER A 65 -15.09 -5.57 0.57
CA SER A 65 -13.72 -5.81 0.12
C SER A 65 -13.47 -5.30 -1.28
N VAL A 66 -12.29 -4.75 -1.47
CA VAL A 66 -11.77 -4.27 -2.75
C VAL A 66 -10.40 -4.88 -2.98
N VAL A 67 -10.15 -5.34 -4.19
CA VAL A 67 -8.81 -5.76 -4.62
C VAL A 67 -8.19 -4.62 -5.40
N ILE A 68 -6.99 -4.21 -5.03
CA ILE A 68 -6.23 -3.24 -5.81
C ILE A 68 -5.93 -3.83 -7.19
N PRO A 69 -6.15 -3.12 -8.31
CA PRO A 69 -5.62 -3.58 -9.58
C PRO A 69 -4.10 -3.70 -9.48
N PRO A 70 -3.56 -4.93 -9.52
CA PRO A 70 -2.16 -5.14 -9.15
C PRO A 70 -1.24 -4.47 -10.16
N PRO A 71 -0.42 -3.49 -9.74
CA PRO A 71 0.52 -2.84 -10.65
C PRO A 71 1.63 -3.81 -11.08
N ASN A 72 2.04 -3.66 -12.33
CA ASN A 72 3.16 -4.42 -12.89
C ASN A 72 4.48 -4.04 -12.21
N VAL A 73 5.31 -5.03 -11.86
CA VAL A 73 6.63 -4.80 -11.25
C VAL A 73 7.69 -4.37 -12.29
N THR A 74 7.31 -3.49 -13.20
CA THR A 74 8.17 -3.01 -14.30
C THR A 74 8.83 -1.66 -14.03
N GLY A 75 8.44 -0.97 -12.95
CA GLY A 75 8.98 0.35 -12.61
C GLY A 75 8.23 1.03 -11.48
N SER A 76 8.14 2.36 -11.53
CA SER A 76 7.42 3.18 -10.57
C SER A 76 5.97 3.44 -11.02
N LEU A 77 5.12 3.81 -10.05
CA LEU A 77 3.75 4.24 -10.33
C LEU A 77 3.74 5.60 -11.05
N HIS A 78 2.65 5.87 -11.73
CA HIS A 78 2.37 7.15 -12.39
C HIS A 78 1.02 7.72 -11.95
N MET A 79 0.68 8.93 -12.38
CA MET A 79 -0.55 9.63 -11.96
C MET A 79 -1.84 8.83 -12.18
N GLY A 80 -1.90 7.97 -13.20
CA GLY A 80 -3.05 7.09 -13.41
C GLY A 80 -3.25 6.08 -12.29
N HIS A 81 -2.17 5.53 -11.75
CA HIS A 81 -2.21 4.67 -10.57
C HIS A 81 -2.65 5.46 -9.33
N ALA A 82 -2.07 6.64 -9.12
CA ALA A 82 -2.43 7.49 -7.99
C ALA A 82 -3.93 7.83 -8.01
N PHE A 83 -4.45 8.24 -9.16
CA PHE A 83 -5.86 8.57 -9.33
C PHE A 83 -6.78 7.37 -9.04
N ASN A 84 -6.50 6.21 -9.65
CA ASN A 84 -7.29 5.00 -9.45
C ASN A 84 -7.28 4.55 -7.98
N ASN A 85 -6.10 4.51 -7.36
CA ASN A 85 -5.96 4.11 -5.98
C ASN A 85 -6.64 5.11 -5.01
N THR A 86 -6.59 6.40 -5.30
CA THR A 86 -7.30 7.41 -4.50
C THR A 86 -8.81 7.19 -4.52
N LEU A 87 -9.39 6.87 -5.68
CA LEU A 87 -10.83 6.57 -5.79
C LEU A 87 -11.21 5.35 -4.95
N GLN A 88 -10.41 4.29 -5.01
CA GLN A 88 -10.63 3.08 -4.20
C GLN A 88 -10.47 3.38 -2.71
N ASP A 89 -9.45 4.13 -2.32
CA ASP A 89 -9.21 4.50 -0.93
C ASP A 89 -10.35 5.32 -0.34
N ILE A 90 -10.95 6.22 -1.11
CA ILE A 90 -12.15 6.97 -0.70
C ILE A 90 -13.30 5.99 -0.38
N LEU A 91 -13.60 5.04 -1.25
CA LEU A 91 -14.66 4.06 -1.06
C LEU A 91 -14.39 3.16 0.16
N VAL A 92 -13.17 2.67 0.30
CA VAL A 92 -12.74 1.83 1.41
C VAL A 92 -12.88 2.56 2.74
N ARG A 93 -12.37 3.79 2.83
CA ARG A 93 -12.49 4.63 4.04
C ARG A 93 -13.94 4.96 4.36
N TRP A 94 -14.74 5.26 3.35
CA TRP A 94 -16.16 5.55 3.53
C TRP A 94 -16.91 4.35 4.12
N HIS A 95 -16.67 3.12 3.64
CA HIS A 95 -17.29 1.92 4.20
C HIS A 95 -16.82 1.65 5.64
N ARG A 96 -15.52 1.82 5.95
CA ARG A 96 -15.03 1.75 7.34
C ARG A 96 -15.74 2.75 8.25
N MET A 97 -15.97 3.96 7.79
CA MET A 97 -16.70 4.98 8.55
C MET A 97 -18.17 4.61 8.78
N GLN A 98 -18.76 3.80 7.91
CA GLN A 98 -20.11 3.28 8.08
C GLN A 98 -20.16 2.04 8.98
N GLY A 99 -19.03 1.51 9.42
CA GLY A 99 -18.94 0.35 10.31
C GLY A 99 -18.83 -1.00 9.61
N PHE A 100 -18.59 -1.02 8.29
CA PHE A 100 -18.30 -2.27 7.59
C PHE A 100 -16.95 -2.85 8.01
N ASP A 101 -16.88 -4.17 8.12
CA ASP A 101 -15.59 -4.86 8.15
C ASP A 101 -14.97 -4.79 6.75
N THR A 102 -13.92 -3.97 6.62
CA THR A 102 -13.45 -3.55 5.30
C THR A 102 -12.02 -3.99 5.03
N LEU A 103 -11.86 -4.77 3.95
CA LEU A 103 -10.57 -5.18 3.41
C LEU A 103 -10.26 -4.43 2.11
N TRP A 104 -9.13 -3.76 2.03
CA TRP A 104 -8.51 -3.38 0.77
C TRP A 104 -7.26 -4.24 0.56
N GLN A 105 -7.41 -5.24 -0.31
CA GLN A 105 -6.39 -6.25 -0.59
C GLN A 105 -5.32 -5.68 -1.53
N PRO A 106 -4.06 -5.49 -1.09
CA PRO A 106 -2.96 -5.11 -1.97
C PRO A 106 -2.39 -6.28 -2.73
N GLY A 107 -1.75 -6.00 -3.86
CA GLY A 107 -1.03 -7.00 -4.63
C GLY A 107 -0.21 -6.37 -5.74
N GLN A 108 0.63 -7.19 -6.38
CA GLN A 108 1.51 -6.81 -7.48
C GLN A 108 1.48 -7.88 -8.57
N ASP A 109 1.57 -7.44 -9.84
CA ASP A 109 1.63 -8.35 -10.98
C ASP A 109 3.08 -8.55 -11.43
N HIS A 110 3.45 -9.82 -11.62
CA HIS A 110 4.77 -10.19 -12.16
C HIS A 110 4.96 -9.70 -13.61
N ALA A 111 3.89 -9.44 -14.33
CA ALA A 111 3.88 -8.90 -15.70
C ALA A 111 4.77 -9.65 -16.71
N GLY A 112 5.17 -10.87 -16.42
CA GLY A 112 5.88 -11.83 -17.27
C GLY A 112 6.86 -11.22 -18.28
N ILE A 113 6.42 -11.16 -19.55
CA ILE A 113 7.22 -10.65 -20.67
C ILE A 113 7.70 -9.21 -20.44
N ALA A 114 6.85 -8.35 -19.89
CA ALA A 114 7.20 -6.93 -19.71
C ALA A 114 8.34 -6.74 -18.70
N THR A 115 8.35 -7.51 -17.60
CA THR A 115 9.43 -7.48 -16.60
C THR A 115 10.74 -8.01 -17.20
N GLN A 116 10.68 -9.11 -17.98
CA GLN A 116 11.86 -9.62 -18.70
C GLN A 116 12.41 -8.57 -19.68
N MET A 117 11.55 -7.89 -20.44
CA MET A 117 11.98 -6.81 -21.36
C MET A 117 12.67 -5.66 -20.62
N VAL A 118 12.23 -5.31 -19.41
CA VAL A 118 12.91 -4.29 -18.59
C VAL A 118 14.32 -4.75 -18.25
N VAL A 119 14.48 -6.00 -17.79
CA VAL A 119 15.80 -6.57 -17.47
C VAL A 119 16.69 -6.63 -18.71
N GLU A 120 16.18 -7.07 -19.86
CA GLU A 120 16.93 -7.09 -21.11
C GLU A 120 17.43 -5.69 -21.52
N ARG A 121 16.61 -4.67 -21.36
CA ARG A 121 17.00 -3.26 -21.64
C ARG A 121 18.11 -2.78 -20.71
N GLU A 122 18.04 -3.13 -19.42
CA GLU A 122 19.11 -2.78 -18.47
C GLU A 122 20.42 -3.49 -18.81
N LEU A 123 20.37 -4.78 -19.13
CA LEU A 123 21.54 -5.55 -19.56
C LEU A 123 22.17 -4.98 -20.84
N ALA A 124 21.34 -4.51 -21.77
CA ALA A 124 21.80 -3.92 -23.02
C ALA A 124 22.63 -2.65 -22.83
N LYS A 125 22.41 -1.88 -21.75
CA LYS A 125 23.23 -0.72 -21.38
C LYS A 125 24.67 -1.13 -21.09
N ASP A 126 24.88 -2.33 -20.57
CA ASP A 126 26.19 -2.94 -20.28
C ASP A 126 26.72 -3.77 -21.46
N GLY A 127 26.08 -3.71 -22.62
CA GLY A 127 26.45 -4.48 -23.81
C GLY A 127 26.16 -5.97 -23.71
N LYS A 128 25.34 -6.39 -22.74
CA LYS A 128 24.96 -7.79 -22.50
C LYS A 128 23.59 -8.11 -23.10
N ARG A 129 23.42 -9.37 -23.48
CA ARG A 129 22.16 -9.89 -24.02
C ARG A 129 21.66 -11.05 -23.16
N ARG A 130 20.36 -11.34 -23.19
CA ARG A 130 19.76 -12.49 -22.51
C ARG A 130 20.48 -13.78 -22.81
N THR A 131 20.93 -13.97 -24.06
CA THR A 131 21.65 -15.17 -24.52
C THR A 131 23.03 -15.35 -23.89
N ASP A 132 23.55 -14.34 -23.21
CA ASP A 132 24.85 -14.40 -22.53
C ASP A 132 24.73 -15.00 -21.11
N PHE A 133 23.50 -15.35 -20.68
CA PHE A 133 23.17 -15.90 -19.37
C PHE A 133 22.53 -17.28 -19.48
N THR A 134 22.71 -18.10 -18.45
CA THR A 134 21.89 -19.29 -18.27
C THR A 134 20.44 -18.89 -17.97
N ARG A 135 19.50 -19.83 -18.04
CA ARG A 135 18.10 -19.58 -17.68
C ARG A 135 17.98 -19.18 -16.21
N GLU A 136 18.71 -19.87 -15.35
CA GLU A 136 18.75 -19.67 -13.91
C GLU A 136 19.28 -18.28 -13.56
N ASP A 137 20.42 -17.88 -14.14
CA ASP A 137 21.03 -16.58 -13.91
C ASP A 137 20.14 -15.44 -14.42
N PHE A 138 19.50 -15.61 -15.56
CA PHE A 138 18.58 -14.60 -16.09
C PHE A 138 17.32 -14.48 -15.20
N THR A 139 16.78 -15.61 -14.73
CA THR A 139 15.63 -15.65 -13.82
C THR A 139 15.96 -14.93 -12.50
N ALA A 140 17.15 -15.16 -11.94
CA ALA A 140 17.61 -14.45 -10.75
C ALA A 140 17.60 -12.92 -10.94
N LYS A 141 18.06 -12.43 -12.11
CA LYS A 141 18.00 -11.00 -12.45
C LYS A 141 16.58 -10.46 -12.58
N VAL A 142 15.65 -11.25 -13.05
CA VAL A 142 14.23 -10.89 -13.10
C VAL A 142 13.67 -10.75 -11.68
N TRP A 143 14.04 -11.62 -10.75
CA TRP A 143 13.67 -11.53 -9.34
C TRP A 143 14.29 -10.30 -8.67
N GLU A 144 15.56 -9.96 -8.94
CA GLU A 144 16.17 -8.72 -8.46
C GLU A 144 15.38 -7.48 -8.94
N GLN A 145 14.97 -7.47 -10.20
CA GLN A 145 14.14 -6.39 -10.75
C GLN A 145 12.78 -6.32 -10.07
N LYS A 146 12.14 -7.47 -9.80
CA LYS A 146 10.88 -7.55 -9.06
C LYS A 146 11.03 -6.94 -7.67
N GLN A 147 12.05 -7.32 -6.92
CA GLN A 147 12.29 -6.79 -5.57
C GLN A 147 12.46 -5.27 -5.60
N LYS A 148 13.27 -4.75 -6.52
CA LYS A 148 13.52 -3.32 -6.67
C LYS A 148 12.25 -2.55 -7.03
N SER A 149 11.55 -2.96 -8.08
CA SER A 149 10.34 -2.27 -8.55
C SER A 149 9.18 -2.45 -7.58
N GLY A 150 9.01 -3.66 -7.04
CA GLY A 150 7.95 -3.98 -6.10
C GLY A 150 8.07 -3.20 -4.80
N GLY A 151 9.29 -3.08 -4.25
CA GLY A 151 9.56 -2.22 -3.09
C GLY A 151 9.21 -0.76 -3.37
N THR A 152 9.67 -0.22 -4.50
CA THR A 152 9.35 1.16 -4.91
C THR A 152 7.84 1.39 -5.00
N ILE A 153 7.09 0.46 -5.57
CA ILE A 153 5.62 0.54 -5.71
C ILE A 153 4.94 0.60 -4.34
N ILE A 154 5.32 -0.29 -3.42
CA ILE A 154 4.77 -0.31 -2.06
C ILE A 154 5.06 1.00 -1.33
N ASP A 155 6.29 1.49 -1.40
CA ASP A 155 6.68 2.75 -0.77
C ASP A 155 5.90 3.95 -1.34
N GLN A 156 5.67 3.96 -2.65
CA GLN A 156 4.85 5.00 -3.28
C GLN A 156 3.38 4.96 -2.83
N LEU A 157 2.79 3.77 -2.72
CA LEU A 157 1.42 3.60 -2.24
C LEU A 157 1.29 3.98 -0.75
N ARG A 158 2.27 3.61 0.06
CA ARG A 158 2.33 4.02 1.47
C ARG A 158 2.43 5.54 1.59
N ARG A 159 3.31 6.18 0.84
CA ARG A 159 3.43 7.65 0.83
C ARG A 159 2.18 8.36 0.32
N LEU A 160 1.43 7.74 -0.58
CA LEU A 160 0.12 8.21 -1.00
C LEU A 160 -0.92 8.12 0.12
N GLY A 161 -0.64 7.35 1.18
CA GLY A 161 -1.53 7.13 2.30
C GLY A 161 -2.57 6.04 2.05
N ALA A 162 -2.33 5.13 1.12
CA ALA A 162 -3.25 4.05 0.78
C ALA A 162 -3.55 3.17 2.01
N SER A 163 -4.83 3.01 2.34
CA SER A 163 -5.30 2.30 3.52
C SER A 163 -5.49 0.79 3.28
N CYS A 164 -4.48 0.18 2.64
CA CYS A 164 -4.43 -1.26 2.39
C CYS A 164 -4.05 -2.05 3.65
N ASP A 165 -4.48 -3.31 3.71
CA ASP A 165 -3.91 -4.28 4.65
C ASP A 165 -2.59 -4.81 4.09
N TRP A 166 -1.48 -4.18 4.46
CA TRP A 166 -0.14 -4.52 3.95
C TRP A 166 0.34 -5.91 4.35
N SER A 167 -0.21 -6.51 5.41
CA SER A 167 0.11 -7.87 5.83
C SER A 167 -0.35 -8.94 4.82
N ARG A 168 -1.28 -8.57 3.94
CA ARG A 168 -1.87 -9.42 2.90
C ARG A 168 -1.35 -9.10 1.50
N ASN A 169 -0.21 -8.40 1.37
CA ASN A 169 0.32 -8.11 0.05
C ASN A 169 0.61 -9.39 -0.73
N ALA A 170 -0.05 -9.55 -1.87
CA ALA A 170 0.03 -10.74 -2.72
C ALA A 170 0.86 -10.46 -3.98
N PHE A 171 1.52 -11.50 -4.48
CA PHE A 171 2.25 -11.44 -5.74
C PHE A 171 1.77 -12.55 -6.67
N THR A 172 1.51 -12.24 -7.93
CA THR A 172 0.88 -13.18 -8.87
C THR A 172 1.76 -14.38 -9.25
N MET A 173 3.03 -14.41 -8.83
CA MET A 173 3.95 -15.54 -8.96
C MET A 173 4.45 -16.09 -7.62
N SER A 174 3.79 -15.81 -6.51
CA SER A 174 4.11 -16.44 -5.23
C SER A 174 4.01 -17.95 -5.35
N GLY A 175 4.95 -18.68 -4.74
CA GLY A 175 5.03 -20.13 -4.82
C GLY A 175 5.47 -20.70 -6.17
N ALA A 176 5.90 -19.85 -7.13
CA ALA A 176 6.39 -20.34 -8.41
C ALA A 176 7.72 -21.12 -8.26
N PRO A 177 7.95 -22.18 -9.05
CA PRO A 177 9.23 -22.88 -9.03
C PRO A 177 10.41 -21.94 -9.29
N GLY A 178 11.38 -21.93 -8.38
CA GLY A 178 12.54 -21.03 -8.42
C GLY A 178 12.31 -19.65 -7.85
N ALA A 179 11.17 -19.40 -7.18
CA ALA A 179 10.98 -18.20 -6.37
C ALA A 179 11.99 -18.20 -5.20
N PRO A 180 12.54 -17.02 -4.82
CA PRO A 180 13.34 -16.89 -3.63
C PRO A 180 12.57 -17.28 -2.36
N GLU A 181 13.28 -17.71 -1.33
CA GLU A 181 12.71 -18.03 -0.03
C GLU A 181 11.98 -16.77 0.54
N GLY A 182 10.75 -16.96 1.01
CA GLY A 182 9.89 -15.87 1.48
C GLY A 182 8.96 -15.26 0.43
N GLU A 183 9.00 -15.73 -0.81
CA GLU A 183 8.06 -15.36 -1.89
C GLU A 183 7.00 -16.45 -2.14
N GLU A 184 6.76 -17.32 -1.16
CA GLU A 184 5.77 -18.41 -1.20
C GLU A 184 4.32 -17.96 -1.10
#